data_450cebcfbeb9295f975966d27be35bda
#
_entry.id   450cebcfbeb9295f975966d27be35bda
#
_cell.length_a   1.000
_cell.length_b   1.000
_cell.length_c   1.000
_cell.angle_alpha   90.00
_cell.angle_beta   90.00
_cell.angle_gamma   90.00
#
_symmetry.space_group_name_H-M   'P 1'
#
loop_
_entity.id
_entity.type
_entity.pdbx_description
1 polymer ?
#
loop_
_entity_poly.entity_id
_entity_poly.type
_entity_poly.pdbx_seq_one_letter_code
_entity_poly.pdbx_strand_id
1 'polypeptide(L)'
;MKYLIFFLIIISGCAKDFSKNKIQTITNFQAAKVEGNHNVFISNEAFKLVNNITSEDCESWALDLNFDDPIKNSIKNLSDKMFNSYSISKKKLSPKEIENSNFVSQISYEGFSGVSNFKTQRNTGVYEISLKVKVKVENSSKNIVNEISSNMSWEKNIFFDCNLHEGGIYSGQKALDNLMRKVYESTYESIYNITR
;
A
#
# COMPACT_ATOMS: atom_id res chain seq x y z
N MET A 1 -6.78 66.84 3.18
CA MET A 1 -7.24 65.60 2.54
C MET A 1 -6.18 64.53 2.77
N LYS A 2 -6.46 63.59 3.66
CA LYS A 2 -5.51 62.51 4.02
C LYS A 2 -5.90 61.28 3.18
N TYR A 3 -5.03 60.84 2.32
CA TYR A 3 -5.21 59.59 1.56
C TYR A 3 -4.82 58.41 2.46
N LEU A 4 -5.82 57.67 2.89
CA LEU A 4 -5.66 56.40 3.59
C LEU A 4 -5.44 55.32 2.51
N ILE A 5 -4.18 54.96 2.31
CA ILE A 5 -3.85 53.83 1.43
C ILE A 5 -4.11 52.55 2.22
N PHE A 6 -5.21 51.88 1.91
CA PHE A 6 -5.53 50.58 2.41
C PHE A 6 -4.64 49.54 1.66
N PHE A 7 -3.57 49.11 2.31
CA PHE A 7 -2.75 47.99 1.82
C PHE A 7 -3.56 46.72 2.06
N LEU A 8 -4.30 46.28 1.03
CA LEU A 8 -4.91 44.98 1.01
C LEU A 8 -3.77 43.95 0.82
N ILE A 9 -3.27 43.41 1.92
CA ILE A 9 -2.41 42.23 1.88
C ILE A 9 -3.31 41.07 1.45
N ILE A 10 -3.32 40.79 0.17
CA ILE A 10 -3.85 39.53 -0.38
C ILE A 10 -2.91 38.44 0.11
N ILE A 11 -3.25 37.82 1.22
CA ILE A 11 -2.67 36.56 1.63
C ILE A 11 -3.20 35.53 0.64
N SER A 12 -2.58 35.47 -0.54
CA SER A 12 -2.70 34.33 -1.42
C SER A 12 -2.00 33.17 -0.71
N GLY A 13 -2.75 32.50 0.18
CA GLY A 13 -2.34 31.22 0.67
C GLY A 13 -2.05 30.36 -0.54
N CYS A 14 -0.78 30.07 -0.80
CA CYS A 14 -0.39 29.07 -1.77
C CYS A 14 -0.97 27.74 -1.30
N ALA A 15 -2.22 27.46 -1.70
CA ALA A 15 -2.72 26.10 -1.72
C ALA A 15 -1.84 25.36 -2.75
N LYS A 16 -0.73 24.80 -2.29
CA LYS A 16 0.08 23.89 -3.11
C LYS A 16 -0.87 22.78 -3.52
N ASP A 17 -1.10 22.64 -4.82
CA ASP A 17 -1.89 21.54 -5.37
C ASP A 17 -1.15 20.23 -5.14
N PHE A 18 -1.49 19.54 -4.06
CA PHE A 18 -0.92 18.26 -3.65
C PHE A 18 -1.42 17.08 -4.50
N SER A 19 -2.26 17.34 -5.50
CA SER A 19 -2.80 16.29 -6.38
C SER A 19 -1.75 15.58 -7.25
N LYS A 20 -0.55 16.15 -7.38
CA LYS A 20 0.50 15.64 -8.28
C LYS A 20 1.39 14.54 -7.71
N ASN A 21 1.41 14.37 -6.40
CA ASN A 21 2.28 13.39 -5.76
C ASN A 21 1.44 12.24 -5.19
N LYS A 22 1.15 11.25 -6.03
CA LYS A 22 0.39 10.07 -5.64
C LYS A 22 1.32 8.88 -5.44
N ILE A 23 0.93 7.98 -4.53
CA ILE A 23 1.53 6.66 -4.44
C ILE A 23 1.34 5.96 -5.79
N GLN A 24 2.42 5.43 -6.34
CA GLN A 24 2.43 4.81 -7.66
C GLN A 24 2.28 3.30 -7.55
N THR A 25 1.58 2.74 -8.52
CA THR A 25 1.51 1.28 -8.70
C THR A 25 2.89 0.72 -9.02
N ILE A 26 3.27 -0.39 -8.39
CA ILE A 26 4.51 -1.11 -8.69
C ILE A 26 4.30 -1.93 -9.96
N THR A 27 5.17 -1.73 -10.94
CA THR A 27 5.11 -2.42 -12.24
C THR A 27 6.32 -3.30 -12.52
N ASN A 28 7.45 -3.01 -11.88
CA ASN A 28 8.72 -3.70 -12.12
C ASN A 28 8.94 -4.79 -11.06
N PHE A 29 8.42 -5.99 -11.34
CA PHE A 29 8.69 -7.17 -10.53
C PHE A 29 9.69 -8.09 -11.23
N GLN A 30 10.70 -8.53 -10.48
CA GLN A 30 11.51 -9.70 -10.83
C GLN A 30 10.93 -10.88 -10.07
N ALA A 31 10.18 -11.73 -10.75
CA ALA A 31 9.52 -12.88 -10.15
C ALA A 31 9.87 -14.14 -10.93
N ALA A 32 10.17 -15.22 -10.22
CA ALA A 32 10.22 -16.54 -10.81
C ALA A 32 8.80 -16.96 -11.20
N LYS A 33 8.67 -17.65 -12.33
CA LYS A 33 7.40 -18.15 -12.81
C LYS A 33 6.96 -19.36 -11.99
N VAL A 34 5.67 -19.39 -11.65
CA VAL A 34 5.00 -20.51 -11.00
C VAL A 34 4.16 -21.24 -12.03
N GLU A 35 4.37 -22.55 -12.11
CA GLU A 35 3.65 -23.41 -13.03
C GLU A 35 2.25 -23.76 -12.52
N GLY A 36 1.37 -24.07 -13.44
CA GLY A 36 -0.01 -24.43 -13.15
C GLY A 36 -1.00 -23.29 -13.41
N ASN A 37 -2.27 -23.60 -13.30
CA ASN A 37 -3.35 -22.62 -13.43
C ASN A 37 -3.82 -22.21 -12.05
N HIS A 38 -3.80 -20.90 -11.76
CA HIS A 38 -4.10 -20.36 -10.44
C HIS A 38 -5.32 -19.44 -10.48
N ASN A 39 -6.11 -19.43 -9.41
CA ASN A 39 -7.15 -18.43 -9.23
C ASN A 39 -6.66 -17.34 -8.29
N VAL A 40 -6.80 -16.09 -8.69
CA VAL A 40 -6.43 -14.91 -7.88
C VAL A 40 -7.70 -14.18 -7.49
N PHE A 41 -7.87 -13.97 -6.19
CA PHE A 41 -8.93 -13.15 -5.62
C PHE A 41 -8.31 -11.95 -4.91
N ILE A 42 -8.75 -10.75 -5.28
CA ILE A 42 -8.37 -9.49 -4.62
C ILE A 42 -9.63 -8.91 -4.01
N SER A 43 -9.63 -8.72 -2.68
CA SER A 43 -10.79 -8.16 -1.98
C SER A 43 -11.12 -6.76 -2.50
N ASN A 44 -12.41 -6.50 -2.65
CA ASN A 44 -12.91 -5.16 -2.99
C ASN A 44 -13.03 -4.24 -1.78
N GLU A 45 -12.68 -4.72 -0.57
CA GLU A 45 -12.64 -3.87 0.62
C GLU A 45 -11.72 -2.68 0.38
N ALA A 46 -12.17 -1.49 0.78
CA ALA A 46 -11.36 -0.29 0.70
C ALA A 46 -10.16 -0.39 1.65
N PHE A 47 -9.01 0.12 1.21
CA PHE A 47 -7.84 0.24 2.06
C PHE A 47 -8.14 1.18 3.23
N LYS A 48 -7.83 0.74 4.46
CA LYS A 48 -8.04 1.54 5.67
C LYS A 48 -6.69 2.11 6.14
N LEU A 49 -6.48 3.40 5.97
CA LEU A 49 -5.33 4.12 6.53
C LEU A 49 -5.77 4.86 7.81
N VAL A 50 -5.08 4.58 8.90
CA VAL A 50 -5.22 5.35 10.16
C VAL A 50 -4.07 6.35 10.22
N ASN A 51 -4.41 7.64 10.26
CA ASN A 51 -3.44 8.72 10.36
C ASN A 51 -3.35 9.20 11.80
N ASN A 52 -2.16 9.17 12.39
CA ASN A 52 -1.86 9.68 13.71
C ASN A 52 -0.86 10.82 13.61
N ILE A 53 -1.29 12.02 13.95
CA ILE A 53 -0.45 13.21 13.97
C ILE A 53 -0.29 13.65 15.44
N THR A 54 0.94 13.65 15.93
CA THR A 54 1.28 14.04 17.32
C THR A 54 2.21 15.24 17.34
N SER A 55 1.91 16.25 16.53
CA SER A 55 2.67 17.49 16.45
C SER A 55 1.76 18.68 16.65
N GLU A 56 2.01 19.49 17.67
CA GLU A 56 1.29 20.74 17.91
C GLU A 56 1.57 21.78 16.81
N ASP A 57 2.77 21.76 16.24
CA ASP A 57 3.22 22.76 15.25
C ASP A 57 2.77 22.45 13.81
N CYS A 58 2.36 21.21 13.53
CA CYS A 58 2.05 20.74 12.17
C CYS A 58 0.67 20.06 12.05
N GLU A 59 -0.24 20.27 13.00
CA GLU A 59 -1.57 19.60 13.05
C GLU A 59 -2.46 19.87 11.83
N SER A 60 -2.28 21.01 11.17
CA SER A 60 -3.11 21.41 10.03
C SER A 60 -2.79 20.69 8.72
N TRP A 61 -1.78 19.83 8.71
CA TRP A 61 -1.30 19.17 7.50
C TRP A 61 -1.74 17.71 7.45
N ALA A 62 -3.02 17.47 7.20
CA ALA A 62 -3.49 16.12 6.91
C ALA A 62 -2.89 15.62 5.60
N LEU A 63 -2.10 14.56 5.67
CA LEU A 63 -1.59 13.88 4.48
C LEU A 63 -2.56 12.76 4.10
N ASP A 64 -3.29 12.96 3.02
CA ASP A 64 -4.18 11.94 2.47
C ASP A 64 -3.41 11.07 1.47
N LEU A 65 -2.95 9.93 1.94
CA LEU A 65 -2.28 8.91 1.11
C LEU A 65 -3.28 7.84 0.70
N ASN A 66 -3.60 7.79 -0.57
CA ASN A 66 -4.44 6.74 -1.12
C ASN A 66 -3.60 5.54 -1.58
N PHE A 67 -3.78 4.40 -0.94
CA PHE A 67 -3.11 3.13 -1.28
C PHE A 67 -4.03 2.12 -1.97
N ASP A 68 -5.34 2.38 -2.07
CA ASP A 68 -6.30 1.37 -2.52
C ASP A 68 -5.98 0.86 -3.93
N ASP A 69 -6.01 1.75 -4.91
CA ASP A 69 -5.67 1.40 -6.29
C ASP A 69 -4.20 0.96 -6.48
N PRO A 70 -3.21 1.68 -5.91
CA PRO A 70 -1.81 1.26 -6.01
C PRO A 70 -1.54 -0.15 -5.52
N ILE A 71 -2.08 -0.56 -4.38
CA ILE A 71 -1.88 -1.92 -3.84
C ILE A 71 -2.54 -2.96 -4.74
N LYS A 72 -3.83 -2.78 -5.08
CA LYS A 72 -4.59 -3.73 -5.88
C LYS A 72 -4.00 -3.91 -7.29
N ASN A 73 -3.59 -2.80 -7.92
CA ASN A 73 -2.95 -2.85 -9.23
C ASN A 73 -1.54 -3.44 -9.17
N SER A 74 -0.79 -3.19 -8.09
CA SER A 74 0.52 -3.82 -7.88
C SER A 74 0.40 -5.35 -7.74
N ILE A 75 -0.63 -5.83 -7.04
CA ILE A 75 -0.91 -7.28 -6.93
C ILE A 75 -1.26 -7.89 -8.29
N LYS A 76 -2.05 -7.19 -9.13
CA LYS A 76 -2.33 -7.65 -10.50
C LYS A 76 -1.05 -7.76 -11.32
N ASN A 77 -0.21 -6.71 -11.31
CA ASN A 77 1.07 -6.71 -12.02
C ASN A 77 2.02 -7.81 -11.49
N LEU A 78 2.02 -8.05 -10.19
CA LEU A 78 2.77 -9.15 -9.58
C LEU A 78 2.25 -10.51 -10.09
N SER A 79 0.94 -10.70 -10.15
CA SER A 79 0.31 -11.92 -10.65
C SER A 79 0.67 -12.19 -12.12
N ASP A 80 0.66 -11.15 -12.98
CA ASP A 80 1.09 -11.23 -14.38
C ASP A 80 2.55 -11.69 -14.53
N LYS A 81 3.40 -11.27 -13.60
CA LYS A 81 4.82 -11.65 -13.63
C LYS A 81 5.09 -13.02 -13.01
N MET A 82 4.32 -13.40 -12.00
CA MET A 82 4.55 -14.59 -11.20
C MET A 82 3.92 -15.84 -11.79
N PHE A 83 2.72 -15.76 -12.39
CA PHE A 83 2.02 -16.93 -12.88
C PHE A 83 2.17 -17.10 -14.40
N ASN A 84 2.30 -18.35 -14.85
CA ASN A 84 2.22 -18.68 -16.28
C ASN A 84 0.77 -18.66 -16.76
N SER A 85 -0.16 -19.12 -15.93
CA SER A 85 -1.60 -19.10 -16.19
C SER A 85 -2.36 -18.75 -14.91
N TYR A 86 -3.26 -17.79 -15.00
CA TYR A 86 -4.12 -17.46 -13.88
C TYR A 86 -5.41 -16.77 -14.33
N SER A 87 -6.41 -16.77 -13.44
CA SER A 87 -7.67 -16.05 -13.60
C SER A 87 -7.96 -15.19 -12.39
N ILE A 88 -8.50 -13.98 -12.59
CA ILE A 88 -8.96 -13.13 -11.49
C ILE A 88 -10.44 -13.38 -11.28
N SER A 89 -10.82 -13.86 -10.09
CA SER A 89 -12.22 -14.06 -9.71
C SER A 89 -12.76 -12.88 -8.90
N LYS A 90 -14.07 -12.65 -9.04
CA LYS A 90 -14.80 -11.63 -8.25
C LYS A 90 -15.18 -12.13 -6.85
N LYS A 91 -15.14 -13.44 -6.62
CA LYS A 91 -15.44 -14.10 -5.34
C LYS A 91 -14.40 -15.15 -5.03
N LYS A 92 -14.26 -15.46 -3.75
CA LYS A 92 -13.48 -16.64 -3.34
C LYS A 92 -14.19 -17.92 -3.80
N LEU A 93 -13.39 -18.85 -4.26
CA LEU A 93 -13.86 -20.20 -4.55
C LEU A 93 -13.76 -21.06 -3.29
N SER A 94 -14.71 -21.96 -3.11
CA SER A 94 -14.61 -23.02 -2.11
C SER A 94 -13.58 -24.06 -2.55
N PRO A 95 -13.06 -24.91 -1.64
CA PRO A 95 -12.13 -25.99 -2.00
C PRO A 95 -12.65 -26.92 -3.13
N LYS A 96 -13.96 -27.21 -3.13
CA LYS A 96 -14.60 -27.99 -4.20
C LYS A 96 -14.64 -27.24 -5.53
N GLU A 97 -14.89 -25.93 -5.52
CA GLU A 97 -14.87 -25.11 -6.74
C GLU A 97 -13.46 -25.01 -7.30
N ILE A 98 -12.41 -24.93 -6.48
CA ILE A 98 -11.00 -24.94 -6.91
C ILE A 98 -10.70 -26.26 -7.65
N GLU A 99 -11.05 -27.39 -7.05
CA GLU A 99 -10.87 -28.70 -7.62
C GLU A 99 -11.60 -28.86 -8.95
N ASN A 100 -12.89 -28.53 -8.99
CA ASN A 100 -13.73 -28.66 -10.18
C ASN A 100 -13.31 -27.75 -11.34
N SER A 101 -12.60 -26.66 -11.04
CA SER A 101 -12.13 -25.68 -12.03
C SER A 101 -10.72 -25.94 -12.53
N ASN A 102 -10.09 -27.04 -12.12
CA ASN A 102 -8.71 -27.41 -12.46
C ASN A 102 -7.67 -26.34 -12.07
N PHE A 103 -7.94 -25.61 -10.99
CA PHE A 103 -6.94 -24.71 -10.40
C PHE A 103 -6.01 -25.48 -9.45
N VAL A 104 -4.72 -25.24 -9.59
CA VAL A 104 -3.69 -25.77 -8.68
C VAL A 104 -3.86 -25.15 -7.31
N SER A 105 -4.18 -23.86 -7.27
CA SER A 105 -4.46 -23.12 -6.04
C SER A 105 -5.30 -21.89 -6.26
N GLN A 106 -5.88 -21.38 -5.18
CA GLN A 106 -6.43 -20.03 -5.07
C GLN A 106 -5.54 -19.19 -4.19
N ILE A 107 -5.22 -17.98 -4.66
CA ILE A 107 -4.50 -16.97 -3.89
C ILE A 107 -5.46 -15.82 -3.59
N SER A 108 -5.71 -15.54 -2.31
CA SER A 108 -6.59 -14.47 -1.87
C SER A 108 -5.80 -13.38 -1.17
N TYR A 109 -5.97 -12.13 -1.61
CA TYR A 109 -5.40 -10.94 -1.02
C TYR A 109 -6.50 -10.11 -0.37
N GLU A 110 -6.43 -9.90 0.95
CA GLU A 110 -7.49 -9.31 1.78
C GLU A 110 -6.93 -8.53 2.96
N GLY A 111 -7.82 -7.84 3.71
CA GLY A 111 -7.45 -7.16 4.95
C GLY A 111 -6.41 -6.07 4.74
N PHE A 112 -6.54 -5.32 3.66
CA PHE A 112 -5.65 -4.20 3.35
C PHE A 112 -5.80 -3.10 4.38
N SER A 113 -4.72 -2.75 5.07
CA SER A 113 -4.72 -1.69 6.07
C SER A 113 -3.36 -1.04 6.23
N GLY A 114 -3.32 0.13 6.84
CA GLY A 114 -2.08 0.80 7.16
C GLY A 114 -2.25 1.77 8.32
N VAL A 115 -1.12 2.15 8.88
CA VAL A 115 -1.00 3.21 9.89
C VAL A 115 0.08 4.17 9.44
N SER A 116 -0.21 5.44 9.51
CA SER A 116 0.70 6.54 9.23
C SER A 116 0.86 7.35 10.51
N ASN A 117 2.08 7.47 10.99
CA ASN A 117 2.42 8.24 12.19
C ASN A 117 3.31 9.40 11.79
N PHE A 118 2.97 10.59 12.23
CA PHE A 118 3.87 11.73 12.18
C PHE A 118 4.12 12.24 13.60
N LYS A 119 5.40 12.45 13.93
CA LYS A 119 5.86 12.98 15.21
C LYS A 119 6.87 14.08 14.97
N THR A 120 6.84 15.11 15.81
CA THR A 120 7.92 16.08 15.91
C THR A 120 8.72 15.84 17.18
N GLN A 121 10.04 15.79 17.06
CA GLN A 121 10.96 15.75 18.19
C GLN A 121 11.97 16.90 18.05
N ARG A 122 11.82 17.94 18.85
CA ARG A 122 12.60 19.19 18.73
C ARG A 122 12.47 19.76 17.31
N ASN A 123 13.57 19.76 16.55
CA ASN A 123 13.63 20.29 15.18
C ASN A 123 13.56 19.21 14.11
N THR A 124 13.17 18.01 14.47
CA THR A 124 13.12 16.85 13.56
C THR A 124 11.69 16.35 13.44
N GLY A 125 11.22 16.21 12.20
CA GLY A 125 9.98 15.52 11.88
C GLY A 125 10.27 14.07 11.49
N VAL A 126 9.57 13.13 12.11
CA VAL A 126 9.66 11.70 11.79
C VAL A 126 8.32 11.24 11.23
N TYR A 127 8.36 10.71 10.03
CA TYR A 127 7.21 10.11 9.37
C TYR A 127 7.38 8.59 9.28
N GLU A 128 6.46 7.85 9.86
CA GLU A 128 6.45 6.39 9.85
C GLU A 128 5.19 5.90 9.15
N ILE A 129 5.35 4.91 8.27
CA ILE A 129 4.23 4.25 7.63
C ILE A 129 4.34 2.74 7.75
N SER A 130 3.24 2.11 8.10
CA SER A 130 3.10 0.67 8.15
C SER A 130 1.95 0.25 7.24
N LEU A 131 2.19 -0.71 6.36
CA LEU A 131 1.19 -1.29 5.49
C LEU A 131 1.05 -2.78 5.78
N LYS A 132 -0.17 -3.30 5.67
CA LYS A 132 -0.49 -4.72 5.91
C LYS A 132 -1.40 -5.28 4.84
N VAL A 133 -1.22 -6.56 4.56
CA VAL A 133 -2.11 -7.38 3.73
C VAL A 133 -2.13 -8.81 4.26
N LYS A 134 -3.28 -9.45 4.22
CA LYS A 134 -3.44 -10.87 4.50
C LYS A 134 -3.44 -11.63 3.19
N VAL A 135 -2.53 -12.58 3.07
CA VAL A 135 -2.42 -13.49 1.92
C VAL A 135 -2.85 -14.88 2.37
N LYS A 136 -3.84 -15.44 1.68
CA LYS A 136 -4.26 -16.83 1.87
C LYS A 136 -4.00 -17.60 0.58
N VAL A 137 -3.27 -18.71 0.66
CA VAL A 137 -3.05 -19.65 -0.44
C VAL A 137 -3.69 -20.96 -0.07
N GLU A 138 -4.58 -21.48 -0.91
CA GLU A 138 -5.34 -22.69 -0.65
C GLU A 138 -5.54 -23.54 -1.91
N ASN A 139 -5.65 -24.84 -1.71
CA ASN A 139 -6.12 -25.80 -2.70
C ASN A 139 -7.30 -26.61 -2.13
N SER A 140 -7.66 -27.74 -2.74
CA SER A 140 -8.77 -28.59 -2.26
C SER A 140 -8.53 -29.21 -0.87
N SER A 141 -7.26 -29.35 -0.43
CA SER A 141 -6.91 -30.11 0.79
C SER A 141 -6.14 -29.31 1.85
N LYS A 142 -5.42 -28.25 1.44
CA LYS A 142 -4.54 -27.48 2.32
C LYS A 142 -4.82 -26.00 2.21
N ASN A 143 -4.53 -25.25 3.27
CA ASN A 143 -4.50 -23.78 3.22
C ASN A 143 -3.36 -23.22 4.10
N ILE A 144 -2.77 -22.11 3.65
CA ILE A 144 -1.76 -21.33 4.39
C ILE A 144 -2.24 -19.90 4.42
N VAL A 145 -2.18 -19.28 5.58
CA VAL A 145 -2.59 -17.88 5.79
C VAL A 145 -1.42 -17.12 6.40
N ASN A 146 -1.00 -16.06 5.74
CA ASN A 146 0.07 -15.18 6.20
C ASN A 146 -0.43 -13.74 6.30
N GLU A 147 -0.11 -13.08 7.41
CA GLU A 147 -0.26 -11.64 7.54
C GLU A 147 1.09 -10.98 7.24
N ILE A 148 1.13 -10.17 6.19
CA ILE A 148 2.37 -9.57 5.70
C ILE A 148 2.35 -8.09 6.01
N SER A 149 3.43 -7.58 6.58
CA SER A 149 3.57 -6.17 6.90
C SER A 149 4.89 -5.59 6.40
N SER A 150 4.83 -4.31 6.09
CA SER A 150 5.98 -3.50 5.73
C SER A 150 5.94 -2.19 6.49
N ASN A 151 7.07 -1.82 7.08
CA ASN A 151 7.25 -0.56 7.79
C ASN A 151 8.34 0.26 7.10
N MET A 152 8.15 1.58 7.06
CA MET A 152 9.14 2.52 6.57
C MET A 152 9.12 3.78 7.42
N SER A 153 10.28 4.33 7.68
CA SER A 153 10.47 5.59 8.40
C SER A 153 11.26 6.57 7.55
N TRP A 154 10.92 7.84 7.67
CA TRP A 154 11.62 8.95 7.06
C TRP A 154 11.76 10.06 8.10
N GLU A 155 12.94 10.67 8.12
CA GLU A 155 13.29 11.70 9.08
C GLU A 155 13.84 12.94 8.35
N LYS A 156 13.42 14.12 8.75
CA LYS A 156 13.90 15.39 8.21
C LYS A 156 13.96 16.45 9.30
N ASN A 157 14.95 17.32 9.19
CA ASN A 157 15.00 18.54 9.97
C ASN A 157 13.93 19.53 9.48
N ILE A 158 13.03 19.96 10.37
CA ILE A 158 11.82 20.77 10.08
C ILE A 158 11.94 22.22 10.57
N PHE A 159 13.16 22.79 10.64
CA PHE A 159 13.44 24.08 11.26
C PHE A 159 12.46 25.21 10.92
N PHE A 160 11.82 25.18 9.75
CA PHE A 160 10.83 26.19 9.32
C PHE A 160 9.79 25.64 8.32
N ASP A 161 9.75 24.35 8.08
CA ASP A 161 8.90 23.78 7.04
C ASP A 161 8.29 22.46 7.46
N CYS A 162 6.99 22.48 7.76
CA CYS A 162 6.18 21.27 7.97
C CYS A 162 5.88 20.54 6.67
N ASN A 163 6.78 20.57 5.67
CA ASN A 163 6.56 19.88 4.40
C ASN A 163 6.68 18.36 4.55
N LEU A 164 5.63 17.77 5.11
CA LEU A 164 5.49 16.34 5.35
C LEU A 164 5.20 15.54 4.08
N HIS A 165 4.76 16.23 3.04
CA HIS A 165 4.24 15.62 1.84
C HIS A 165 5.28 14.75 1.13
N GLU A 166 6.50 15.26 0.93
CA GLU A 166 7.58 14.49 0.30
C GLU A 166 7.94 13.25 1.12
N GLY A 167 8.08 13.41 2.44
CA GLY A 167 8.41 12.31 3.35
C GLY A 167 7.33 11.25 3.40
N GLY A 168 6.05 11.66 3.42
CA GLY A 168 4.92 10.74 3.41
C GLY A 168 4.84 9.94 2.12
N ILE A 169 4.99 10.60 0.96
CA ILE A 169 5.00 9.90 -0.33
C ILE A 169 6.21 8.98 -0.46
N TYR A 170 7.41 9.47 -0.12
CA TYR A 170 8.61 8.64 -0.16
C TYR A 170 8.47 7.41 0.72
N SER A 171 8.07 7.59 2.00
CA SER A 171 7.88 6.48 2.93
C SER A 171 6.77 5.54 2.48
N GLY A 172 5.65 6.09 1.98
CA GLY A 172 4.54 5.32 1.45
C GLY A 172 4.93 4.47 0.26
N GLN A 173 5.67 5.04 -0.69
CA GLN A 173 6.15 4.32 -1.87
C GLN A 173 7.13 3.21 -1.48
N LYS A 174 8.08 3.48 -0.59
CA LYS A 174 9.03 2.48 -0.10
C LYS A 174 8.36 1.39 0.73
N ALA A 175 7.35 1.74 1.53
CA ALA A 175 6.57 0.76 2.26
C ALA A 175 5.79 -0.16 1.31
N LEU A 176 5.22 0.38 0.23
CA LEU A 176 4.53 -0.40 -0.80
C LEU A 176 5.50 -1.32 -1.55
N ASP A 177 6.67 -0.82 -1.98
CA ASP A 177 7.71 -1.63 -2.64
C ASP A 177 8.10 -2.82 -1.76
N ASN A 178 8.39 -2.57 -0.48
CA ASN A 178 8.76 -3.61 0.47
C ASN A 178 7.61 -4.59 0.76
N LEU A 179 6.37 -4.09 0.84
CA LEU A 179 5.19 -4.92 1.01
C LEU A 179 5.05 -5.89 -0.17
N MET A 180 5.12 -5.39 -1.40
CA MET A 180 4.96 -6.21 -2.60
C MET A 180 6.04 -7.27 -2.74
N ARG A 181 7.30 -6.95 -2.37
CA ARG A 181 8.38 -7.94 -2.34
C ARG A 181 8.08 -9.08 -1.36
N LYS A 182 7.66 -8.75 -0.13
CA LYS A 182 7.29 -9.75 0.88
C LYS A 182 6.04 -10.54 0.49
N VAL A 183 5.07 -9.90 -0.18
CA VAL A 183 3.89 -10.58 -0.74
C VAL A 183 4.31 -11.62 -1.77
N TYR A 184 5.22 -11.27 -2.68
CA TYR A 184 5.78 -12.22 -3.64
C TYR A 184 6.43 -13.42 -2.94
N GLU A 185 7.39 -13.17 -2.04
CA GLU A 185 8.14 -14.20 -1.32
C GLU A 185 7.18 -15.16 -0.58
N SER A 186 6.25 -14.59 0.20
CA SER A 186 5.27 -15.38 0.96
C SER A 186 4.30 -16.17 0.08
N THR A 187 3.84 -15.58 -1.03
CA THR A 187 2.94 -16.27 -1.96
C THR A 187 3.66 -17.44 -2.63
N TYR A 188 4.89 -17.21 -3.11
CA TYR A 188 5.72 -18.23 -3.75
C TYR A 188 5.97 -19.42 -2.81
N GLU A 189 6.42 -19.17 -1.59
CA GLU A 189 6.67 -20.20 -0.58
C GLU A 189 5.40 -20.97 -0.21
N SER A 190 4.27 -20.25 -0.08
CA SER A 190 3.00 -20.88 0.27
C SER A 190 2.50 -21.80 -0.83
N ILE A 191 2.60 -21.41 -2.10
CA ILE A 191 2.23 -22.28 -3.23
C ILE A 191 3.11 -23.55 -3.24
N TYR A 192 4.42 -23.35 -3.08
CA TYR A 192 5.34 -24.49 -3.04
C TYR A 192 5.00 -25.48 -1.91
N ASN A 193 4.58 -24.99 -0.75
CA ASN A 193 4.24 -25.82 0.41
C ASN A 193 2.89 -26.52 0.30
N ILE A 194 1.90 -25.98 -0.44
CA ILE A 194 0.62 -26.65 -0.63
C ILE A 194 0.61 -27.64 -1.80
N THR A 195 1.56 -27.51 -2.74
CA THR A 195 1.65 -28.39 -3.93
C THR A 195 2.53 -29.62 -3.71
N ARG A 196 3.23 -29.69 -2.60
CA ARG A 196 3.94 -30.87 -2.10
C ARG A 196 3.10 -31.64 -1.09
#